data_5def30c08004ea3e5f40243f02a7c48d
#
_entry.id   5def30c08004ea3e5f40243f02a7c48d
#
_cell.length_a   1.000
_cell.length_b   1.000
_cell.length_c   1.000
_cell.angle_alpha   90.00
_cell.angle_beta   90.00
_cell.angle_gamma   90.00
#
_symmetry.space_group_name_H-M   'P 1'
#
loop_
_entity.id
_entity.type
_entity.pdbx_description
1 polymer ?
#
loop_
_entity_poly.entity_id
_entity_poly.type
_entity_poly.pdbx_seq_one_letter_code
_entity_poly.pdbx_strand_id
1 'polypeptide(L)'
;MIYNGVDFDTYFKNYPDENGYFGKYGGVYITEELKQAMEEITEAYFTICKSSKFISELRRIRREFQGRPTPISYLERLSGKIGNVQLYAKREDLNHTGAHKLNHCMGEALLAKYMGKKKIIAETGAGQHGVALATAAAYFGLECDIYMGSVDIAKQAPNVARMKILGANVVEVTEGLATLKEAVDAAFAAYSRDYKDCIYCIGSVVGPHPFPMMVRDFQSVVGIEAREQFLEMTGELPDAVVACVGGGSNAMGMFSGFLNDPVDIYGVEPLGRGPALGDHAASLSYGSEGVMHGF
;
A
#
# COMPACT_ATOMS: atom_id res chain seq x y z
N MET A 1 -2.32 9.85 -23.55
CA MET A 1 -0.83 9.67 -23.62
C MET A 1 -0.49 8.19 -23.53
N ILE A 2 0.21 7.62 -24.49
CA ILE A 2 0.62 6.21 -24.47
C ILE A 2 2.12 6.11 -24.14
N TYR A 3 2.46 5.36 -23.10
CA TYR A 3 3.85 5.07 -22.73
C TYR A 3 3.97 3.59 -22.38
N ASN A 4 4.92 2.89 -23.01
CA ASN A 4 5.11 1.44 -22.88
C ASN A 4 3.82 0.61 -23.07
N GLY A 5 2.93 1.04 -23.99
CA GLY A 5 1.66 0.37 -24.28
C GLY A 5 0.52 0.69 -23.29
N VAL A 6 0.76 1.51 -22.28
CA VAL A 6 -0.25 1.94 -21.32
C VAL A 6 -0.81 3.30 -21.70
N ASP A 7 -2.13 3.40 -21.86
CA ASP A 7 -2.81 4.67 -22.09
C ASP A 7 -3.20 5.31 -20.74
N PHE A 8 -2.48 6.35 -20.37
CA PHE A 8 -2.70 7.05 -19.10
C PHE A 8 -3.97 7.89 -19.06
N ASP A 9 -4.55 8.25 -20.20
CA ASP A 9 -5.82 9.00 -20.25
C ASP A 9 -7.02 8.12 -19.83
N THR A 10 -6.85 6.82 -19.96
CA THR A 10 -7.87 5.83 -19.61
C THR A 10 -7.40 4.82 -18.57
N TYR A 11 -6.29 5.09 -17.89
CA TYR A 11 -5.60 4.15 -16.99
C TYR A 11 -6.53 3.46 -15.99
N PHE A 12 -7.35 4.20 -15.25
CA PHE A 12 -8.25 3.62 -14.25
C PHE A 12 -9.42 2.83 -14.83
N LYS A 13 -9.69 2.98 -16.12
CA LYS A 13 -10.74 2.23 -16.81
C LYS A 13 -10.22 0.94 -17.43
N ASN A 14 -8.95 0.95 -17.85
CA ASN A 14 -8.35 -0.12 -18.64
C ASN A 14 -7.38 -1.00 -17.85
N TYR A 15 -6.92 -0.53 -16.66
CA TYR A 15 -5.90 -1.24 -15.87
C TYR A 15 -6.29 -1.40 -14.40
N PRO A 16 -6.08 -2.62 -13.84
CA PRO A 16 -5.61 -3.81 -14.57
C PRO A 16 -6.66 -4.28 -15.57
N ASP A 17 -6.24 -5.12 -16.53
CA ASP A 17 -7.15 -5.89 -17.35
C ASP A 17 -7.86 -6.99 -16.54
N GLU A 18 -8.69 -7.79 -17.19
CA GLU A 18 -9.46 -8.89 -16.57
C GLU A 18 -8.60 -9.99 -15.94
N ASN A 19 -7.33 -10.09 -16.37
CA ASN A 19 -6.34 -11.05 -15.86
C ASN A 19 -5.38 -10.44 -14.83
N GLY A 20 -5.60 -9.18 -14.45
CA GLY A 20 -4.79 -8.49 -13.46
C GLY A 20 -3.50 -7.85 -13.98
N TYR A 21 -3.37 -7.66 -15.30
CA TYR A 21 -2.18 -7.04 -15.89
C TYR A 21 -2.30 -5.53 -16.06
N PHE A 22 -1.20 -4.85 -15.78
CA PHE A 22 -0.95 -3.44 -16.02
C PHE A 22 0.03 -3.31 -17.19
N GLY A 23 -0.46 -3.47 -18.42
CA GLY A 23 0.40 -3.66 -19.60
C GLY A 23 1.07 -5.02 -19.57
N LYS A 24 2.40 -5.08 -19.53
CA LYS A 24 3.15 -6.36 -19.46
C LYS A 24 3.42 -6.88 -18.04
N TYR A 25 3.09 -6.10 -17.01
CA TYR A 25 3.36 -6.42 -15.61
C TYR A 25 2.09 -6.79 -14.86
N GLY A 26 2.22 -7.56 -13.80
CA GLY A 26 1.10 -8.01 -12.98
C GLY A 26 0.73 -9.47 -13.23
N GLY A 27 -0.56 -9.79 -13.08
CA GLY A 27 -1.09 -11.14 -13.26
C GLY A 27 -1.29 -11.91 -11.96
N VAL A 28 -1.42 -13.24 -12.07
CA VAL A 28 -1.69 -14.16 -10.94
C VAL A 28 -0.83 -15.41 -11.10
N TYR A 29 0.33 -15.42 -10.47
CA TYR A 29 1.28 -16.54 -10.48
C TYR A 29 1.31 -17.21 -9.10
N ILE A 30 0.30 -18.03 -8.83
CA ILE A 30 0.05 -18.64 -7.52
C ILE A 30 -0.15 -20.15 -7.66
N THR A 31 -0.09 -20.87 -6.52
CA THR A 31 -0.42 -22.30 -6.48
C THR A 31 -1.92 -22.52 -6.60
N GLU A 32 -2.33 -23.75 -6.98
CA GLU A 32 -3.76 -24.11 -7.11
C GLU A 32 -4.54 -23.90 -5.80
N GLU A 33 -3.89 -24.12 -4.66
CA GLU A 33 -4.51 -23.98 -3.34
C GLU A 33 -4.93 -22.54 -3.04
N LEU A 34 -4.26 -21.54 -3.63
CA LEU A 34 -4.57 -20.12 -3.44
C LEU A 34 -5.56 -19.56 -4.46
N LYS A 35 -5.84 -20.28 -5.56
CA LYS A 35 -6.76 -19.77 -6.60
C LYS A 35 -8.12 -19.40 -6.04
N GLN A 36 -8.75 -20.32 -5.31
CA GLN A 36 -10.07 -20.08 -4.73
C GLN A 36 -10.07 -18.88 -3.77
N ALA A 37 -9.00 -18.71 -2.99
CA ALA A 37 -8.86 -17.56 -2.10
C ALA A 37 -8.75 -16.23 -2.85
N MET A 38 -8.01 -16.21 -3.97
CA MET A 38 -7.90 -15.01 -4.82
C MET A 38 -9.19 -14.69 -5.56
N GLU A 39 -9.90 -15.70 -6.06
CA GLU A 39 -11.23 -15.54 -6.66
C GLU A 39 -12.23 -14.95 -5.67
N GLU A 40 -12.27 -15.46 -4.43
CA GLU A 40 -13.13 -14.95 -3.36
C GLU A 40 -12.86 -13.47 -3.04
N ILE A 41 -11.58 -13.08 -2.91
CA ILE A 41 -11.21 -11.68 -2.67
C ILE A 41 -11.57 -10.82 -3.88
N THR A 42 -11.32 -11.29 -5.09
CA THR A 42 -11.62 -10.56 -6.33
C THR A 42 -13.11 -10.28 -6.43
N GLU A 43 -13.96 -11.29 -6.24
CA GLU A 43 -15.41 -11.13 -6.24
C GLU A 43 -15.88 -10.17 -5.14
N ALA A 44 -15.37 -10.35 -3.93
CA ALA A 44 -15.70 -9.48 -2.79
C ALA A 44 -15.28 -8.03 -3.06
N TYR A 45 -14.10 -7.79 -3.65
CA TYR A 45 -13.67 -6.45 -3.99
C TYR A 45 -14.60 -5.78 -5.00
N PHE A 46 -14.97 -6.47 -6.09
CA PHE A 46 -15.84 -5.89 -7.12
C PHE A 46 -17.29 -5.73 -6.67
N THR A 47 -17.77 -6.53 -5.76
CA THR A 47 -19.16 -6.47 -5.26
C THR A 47 -19.29 -5.62 -4.00
N ILE A 48 -18.50 -5.91 -2.97
CA ILE A 48 -18.60 -5.27 -1.65
C ILE A 48 -18.00 -3.87 -1.67
N CYS A 49 -16.75 -3.72 -2.13
CA CYS A 49 -16.05 -2.43 -2.09
C CYS A 49 -16.67 -1.37 -3.00
N LYS A 50 -17.41 -1.77 -4.02
CA LYS A 50 -18.15 -0.85 -4.91
C LYS A 50 -19.54 -0.48 -4.37
N SER A 51 -19.99 -1.10 -3.29
CA SER A 51 -21.29 -0.79 -2.69
C SER A 51 -21.27 0.58 -1.99
N SER A 52 -22.40 1.29 -2.07
CA SER A 52 -22.57 2.60 -1.41
C SER A 52 -22.41 2.50 0.11
N LYS A 53 -22.78 1.37 0.69
CA LYS A 53 -22.63 1.11 2.13
C LYS A 53 -21.17 1.03 2.54
N PHE A 54 -20.35 0.24 1.83
CA PHE A 54 -18.92 0.13 2.10
C PHE A 54 -18.20 1.47 1.91
N ILE A 55 -18.46 2.15 0.79
CA ILE A 55 -17.86 3.45 0.47
C ILE A 55 -18.19 4.48 1.55
N SER A 56 -19.45 4.55 1.99
CA SER A 56 -19.89 5.50 3.01
C SER A 56 -19.25 5.20 4.37
N GLU A 57 -19.15 3.93 4.76
CA GLU A 57 -18.50 3.52 6.00
C GLU A 57 -17.00 3.83 5.97
N LEU A 58 -16.30 3.50 4.88
CA LEU A 58 -14.88 3.81 4.73
C LEU A 58 -14.61 5.33 4.77
N ARG A 59 -15.45 6.15 4.10
CA ARG A 59 -15.36 7.62 4.17
C ARG A 59 -15.55 8.15 5.59
N ARG A 60 -16.51 7.61 6.33
CA ARG A 60 -16.72 7.96 7.74
C ARG A 60 -15.50 7.65 8.59
N ILE A 61 -14.94 6.43 8.46
CA ILE A 61 -13.74 5.99 9.17
C ILE A 61 -12.54 6.89 8.85
N ARG A 62 -12.33 7.21 7.58
CA ARG A 62 -11.27 8.11 7.14
C ARG A 62 -11.36 9.47 7.82
N ARG A 63 -12.54 10.05 7.90
CA ARG A 63 -12.77 11.35 8.54
C ARG A 63 -12.64 11.28 10.07
N GLU A 64 -13.30 10.31 10.70
CA GLU A 64 -13.49 10.30 12.15
C GLU A 64 -12.36 9.61 12.91
N PHE A 65 -11.70 8.64 12.30
CA PHE A 65 -10.64 7.87 12.94
C PHE A 65 -9.24 8.13 12.35
N GLN A 66 -9.11 8.20 11.03
CA GLN A 66 -7.80 8.43 10.41
C GLN A 66 -7.38 9.91 10.44
N GLY A 67 -8.31 10.86 10.63
CA GLY A 67 -8.03 12.30 10.59
C GLY A 67 -7.86 12.84 9.18
N ARG A 68 -8.55 12.25 8.19
CA ARG A 68 -8.47 12.72 6.79
C ARG A 68 -9.53 13.79 6.51
N PRO A 69 -9.24 14.72 5.56
CA PRO A 69 -8.04 14.82 4.74
C PRO A 69 -6.79 15.25 5.54
N THR A 70 -5.63 14.64 5.28
CA THR A 70 -4.37 15.15 5.82
C THR A 70 -4.02 16.46 5.11
N PRO A 71 -3.40 17.45 5.79
CA PRO A 71 -3.12 18.74 5.16
C PRO A 71 -1.97 18.69 4.17
N ILE A 72 -1.94 19.69 3.27
CA ILE A 72 -0.72 20.10 2.56
C ILE A 72 -0.06 21.23 3.35
N SER A 73 1.25 21.17 3.51
CA SER A 73 2.05 22.20 4.17
C SER A 73 3.06 22.79 3.20
N TYR A 74 3.08 24.11 3.06
CA TYR A 74 4.16 24.80 2.36
C TYR A 74 5.44 24.74 3.19
N LEU A 75 6.54 24.30 2.58
CA LEU A 75 7.85 24.14 3.22
C LEU A 75 8.72 25.39 2.98
N GLU A 76 8.27 26.53 3.52
CA GLU A 76 8.85 27.86 3.27
C GLU A 76 10.37 27.90 3.49
N ARG A 77 10.86 27.41 4.61
CA ARG A 77 12.30 27.45 4.93
C ARG A 77 13.14 26.59 3.99
N LEU A 78 12.61 25.44 3.56
CA LEU A 78 13.31 24.55 2.63
C LEU A 78 13.28 25.14 1.22
N SER A 79 12.15 25.65 0.79
CA SER A 79 11.99 26.39 -0.48
C SER A 79 12.97 27.56 -0.57
N GLY A 80 13.08 28.36 0.49
CA GLY A 80 14.03 29.47 0.55
C GLY A 80 15.51 29.07 0.54
N LYS A 81 15.85 27.88 1.03
CA LYS A 81 17.22 27.34 0.97
C LYS A 81 17.60 26.85 -0.43
N ILE A 82 16.65 26.26 -1.15
CA ILE A 82 16.89 25.72 -2.49
C ILE A 82 16.86 26.86 -3.52
N GLY A 83 16.05 27.88 -3.30
CA GLY A 83 15.93 29.05 -4.18
C GLY A 83 14.69 28.99 -5.06
N ASN A 84 14.81 28.70 -6.35
CA ASN A 84 13.74 28.87 -7.34
C ASN A 84 12.66 27.78 -7.34
N VAL A 85 12.41 27.12 -6.21
CA VAL A 85 11.42 26.03 -6.09
C VAL A 85 10.52 26.26 -4.89
N GLN A 86 9.22 26.12 -5.09
CA GLN A 86 8.24 26.10 -4.00
C GLN A 86 7.91 24.65 -3.67
N LEU A 87 8.22 24.22 -2.44
CA LEU A 87 8.02 22.86 -1.99
C LEU A 87 6.80 22.76 -1.06
N TYR A 88 5.94 21.82 -1.35
CA TYR A 88 4.78 21.47 -0.55
C TYR A 88 4.85 19.99 -0.13
N ALA A 89 4.42 19.68 1.07
CA ALA A 89 4.35 18.31 1.57
C ALA A 89 2.91 17.90 1.84
N LYS A 90 2.45 16.82 1.23
CA LYS A 90 1.25 16.11 1.65
C LYS A 90 1.57 15.33 2.93
N ARG A 91 0.95 15.70 4.04
CA ARG A 91 1.35 15.31 5.40
C ARG A 91 0.73 13.97 5.82
N GLU A 92 1.15 12.88 5.18
CA GLU A 92 0.73 11.53 5.58
C GLU A 92 1.32 11.07 6.94
N ASP A 93 2.30 11.78 7.46
CA ASP A 93 2.77 11.66 8.85
C ASP A 93 1.70 12.08 9.89
N LEU A 94 0.70 12.85 9.48
CA LEU A 94 -0.46 13.22 10.28
C LEU A 94 -1.66 12.27 10.14
N ASN A 95 -1.58 11.27 9.27
CA ASN A 95 -2.51 10.14 9.27
C ASN A 95 -2.33 9.35 10.57
N HIS A 96 -3.38 8.80 11.14
CA HIS A 96 -3.45 8.29 12.53
C HIS A 96 -2.25 7.41 12.95
N THR A 97 -1.70 6.55 12.16
CA THR A 97 -0.52 5.73 12.57
C THR A 97 0.83 6.38 12.25
N GLY A 98 0.82 7.60 11.69
CA GLY A 98 2.04 8.34 11.33
C GLY A 98 2.58 8.03 9.95
N ALA A 99 1.81 7.34 9.09
CA ALA A 99 2.18 7.02 7.72
C ALA A 99 0.96 6.70 6.85
N HIS A 100 1.17 6.62 5.51
CA HIS A 100 0.14 6.31 4.52
C HIS A 100 -0.45 4.90 4.64
N LYS A 101 0.21 3.96 5.30
CA LYS A 101 -0.19 2.54 5.34
C LYS A 101 -1.61 2.30 5.86
N LEU A 102 -2.07 3.11 6.81
CA LEU A 102 -3.41 2.95 7.38
C LEU A 102 -4.52 3.14 6.33
N ASN A 103 -4.26 3.85 5.23
CA ASN A 103 -5.26 4.11 4.19
C ASN A 103 -5.79 2.82 3.56
N HIS A 104 -4.90 1.89 3.18
CA HIS A 104 -5.31 0.60 2.63
C HIS A 104 -5.68 -0.41 3.72
N CYS A 105 -4.95 -0.44 4.83
CA CYS A 105 -5.26 -1.37 5.92
C CYS A 105 -6.70 -1.22 6.45
N MET A 106 -7.22 0.00 6.55
CA MET A 106 -8.62 0.21 6.93
C MET A 106 -9.60 -0.30 5.87
N GLY A 107 -9.27 -0.16 4.59
CA GLY A 107 -10.07 -0.70 3.49
C GLY A 107 -10.08 -2.24 3.48
N GLU A 108 -8.91 -2.85 3.62
CA GLU A 108 -8.73 -4.31 3.65
C GLU A 108 -9.41 -4.94 4.87
N ALA A 109 -9.23 -4.37 6.05
CA ALA A 109 -9.87 -4.85 7.28
C ALA A 109 -11.41 -4.65 7.26
N LEU A 110 -11.89 -3.55 6.66
CA LEU A 110 -13.33 -3.37 6.45
C LEU A 110 -13.89 -4.41 5.47
N LEU A 111 -13.15 -4.72 4.40
CA LEU A 111 -13.51 -5.80 3.47
C LEU A 111 -13.58 -7.14 4.19
N ALA A 112 -12.55 -7.49 4.98
CA ALA A 112 -12.54 -8.71 5.79
C ALA A 112 -13.78 -8.82 6.68
N LYS A 113 -14.17 -7.73 7.35
CA LYS A 113 -15.39 -7.67 8.18
C LYS A 113 -16.66 -7.93 7.36
N TYR A 114 -16.77 -7.32 6.16
CA TYR A 114 -17.94 -7.52 5.30
C TYR A 114 -18.01 -8.92 4.69
N MET A 115 -16.86 -9.57 4.47
CA MET A 115 -16.76 -10.97 4.08
C MET A 115 -17.05 -11.95 5.24
N GLY A 116 -17.20 -11.47 6.48
CA GLY A 116 -17.40 -12.30 7.66
C GLY A 116 -16.15 -13.02 8.15
N LYS A 117 -14.97 -12.60 7.70
CA LYS A 117 -13.69 -13.15 8.16
C LYS A 117 -13.43 -12.74 9.60
N LYS A 118 -12.78 -13.62 10.35
CA LYS A 118 -12.49 -13.41 11.78
C LYS A 118 -11.08 -12.91 12.02
N LYS A 119 -10.18 -13.15 11.06
CA LYS A 119 -8.76 -12.88 11.18
C LYS A 119 -8.23 -12.15 9.93
N ILE A 120 -7.22 -11.31 10.13
CA ILE A 120 -6.40 -10.74 9.08
C ILE A 120 -4.94 -11.12 9.29
N ILE A 121 -4.24 -11.39 8.19
CA ILE A 121 -2.84 -11.83 8.18
C ILE A 121 -2.05 -10.87 7.31
N ALA A 122 -0.84 -10.52 7.74
CA ALA A 122 0.10 -9.77 6.91
C ALA A 122 1.56 -10.06 7.26
N GLU A 123 2.43 -9.59 6.40
CA GLU A 123 3.85 -9.48 6.64
C GLU A 123 4.23 -8.03 6.99
N THR A 124 5.41 -7.86 7.58
CA THR A 124 6.01 -6.54 7.74
C THR A 124 7.54 -6.63 7.86
N GLY A 125 8.25 -5.65 7.28
CA GLY A 125 9.70 -5.47 7.48
C GLY A 125 9.99 -4.34 8.47
N ALA A 126 9.87 -3.09 8.02
CA ALA A 126 10.09 -1.91 8.88
C ALA A 126 9.03 -1.72 9.98
N GLY A 127 7.95 -2.51 10.01
CA GLY A 127 6.93 -2.50 11.03
C GLY A 127 5.78 -1.52 10.82
N GLN A 128 5.85 -0.59 9.88
CA GLN A 128 4.79 0.41 9.66
C GLN A 128 3.50 -0.22 9.13
N HIS A 129 3.59 -1.19 8.21
CA HIS A 129 2.42 -1.92 7.74
C HIS A 129 1.79 -2.74 8.88
N GLY A 130 2.61 -3.46 9.64
CA GLY A 130 2.14 -4.23 10.79
C GLY A 130 1.41 -3.38 11.83
N VAL A 131 1.94 -2.20 12.19
CA VAL A 131 1.27 -1.27 13.10
C VAL A 131 -0.05 -0.76 12.52
N ALA A 132 -0.09 -0.43 11.24
CA ALA A 132 -1.31 0.03 10.57
C ALA A 132 -2.39 -1.07 10.54
N LEU A 133 -1.99 -2.30 10.21
CA LEU A 133 -2.93 -3.43 10.18
C LEU A 133 -3.40 -3.83 11.57
N ALA A 134 -2.50 -3.88 12.57
CA ALA A 134 -2.88 -4.11 13.96
C ALA A 134 -3.88 -3.06 14.47
N THR A 135 -3.70 -1.79 14.06
CA THR A 135 -4.64 -0.70 14.36
C THR A 135 -6.01 -0.94 13.73
N ALA A 136 -6.04 -1.36 12.46
CA ALA A 136 -7.29 -1.65 11.77
C ALA A 136 -7.98 -2.88 12.37
N ALA A 137 -7.23 -3.94 12.71
CA ALA A 137 -7.74 -5.12 13.39
C ALA A 137 -8.39 -4.77 14.74
N ALA A 138 -7.71 -3.99 15.57
CA ALA A 138 -8.23 -3.52 16.85
C ALA A 138 -9.53 -2.70 16.68
N TYR A 139 -9.56 -1.84 15.66
CA TYR A 139 -10.76 -1.02 15.36
C TYR A 139 -11.98 -1.88 15.02
N PHE A 140 -11.80 -2.96 14.24
CA PHE A 140 -12.90 -3.82 13.80
C PHE A 140 -13.15 -5.04 14.68
N GLY A 141 -12.31 -5.29 15.70
CA GLY A 141 -12.40 -6.48 16.56
C GLY A 141 -12.01 -7.77 15.85
N LEU A 142 -11.04 -7.70 14.93
CA LEU A 142 -10.51 -8.85 14.20
C LEU A 142 -9.23 -9.37 14.87
N GLU A 143 -9.02 -10.69 14.81
CA GLU A 143 -7.71 -11.28 15.12
C GLU A 143 -6.68 -10.83 14.08
N CYS A 144 -5.41 -10.69 14.49
CA CYS A 144 -4.37 -10.19 13.61
C CYS A 144 -3.06 -10.92 13.85
N ASP A 145 -2.56 -11.62 12.82
CA ASP A 145 -1.24 -12.24 12.81
C ASP A 145 -0.31 -11.46 11.88
N ILE A 146 0.80 -10.95 12.43
CA ILE A 146 1.81 -10.20 11.69
C ILE A 146 3.09 -11.02 11.63
N TYR A 147 3.46 -11.48 10.45
CA TYR A 147 4.71 -12.20 10.19
C TYR A 147 5.85 -11.22 10.02
N MET A 148 6.94 -11.42 10.76
CA MET A 148 8.07 -10.52 10.74
C MET A 148 9.38 -11.29 10.95
N GLY A 149 10.39 -11.02 10.14
CA GLY A 149 11.69 -11.65 10.28
C GLY A 149 12.37 -11.29 11.61
N SER A 150 13.08 -12.22 12.24
CA SER A 150 13.74 -12.00 13.53
C SER A 150 14.76 -10.86 13.50
N VAL A 151 15.45 -10.68 12.37
CA VAL A 151 16.38 -9.56 12.15
C VAL A 151 15.63 -8.22 12.17
N ASP A 152 14.45 -8.15 11.57
CA ASP A 152 13.63 -6.94 11.53
C ASP A 152 12.97 -6.70 12.90
N ILE A 153 12.50 -7.74 13.60
CA ILE A 153 11.97 -7.65 14.97
C ILE A 153 12.99 -6.97 15.90
N ALA A 154 14.24 -7.40 15.85
CA ALA A 154 15.30 -6.81 16.69
C ALA A 154 15.55 -5.34 16.35
N LYS A 155 15.56 -4.97 15.06
CA LYS A 155 15.78 -3.59 14.61
C LYS A 155 14.60 -2.66 14.88
N GLN A 156 13.38 -3.19 14.86
CA GLN A 156 12.13 -2.44 14.89
C GLN A 156 11.32 -2.67 16.18
N ALA A 157 12.01 -2.93 17.29
CA ALA A 157 11.38 -3.23 18.59
C ALA A 157 10.27 -2.22 19.03
N PRO A 158 10.36 -0.90 18.77
CA PRO A 158 9.27 0.02 19.07
C PRO A 158 7.99 -0.26 18.29
N ASN A 159 8.08 -0.63 17.01
CA ASN A 159 6.92 -1.01 16.20
C ASN A 159 6.34 -2.35 16.64
N VAL A 160 7.19 -3.31 17.01
CA VAL A 160 6.76 -4.60 17.58
C VAL A 160 5.97 -4.37 18.87
N ALA A 161 6.45 -3.51 19.76
CA ALA A 161 5.73 -3.15 20.98
C ALA A 161 4.35 -2.53 20.67
N ARG A 162 4.26 -1.62 19.69
CA ARG A 162 2.98 -1.03 19.25
C ARG A 162 2.01 -2.08 18.73
N MET A 163 2.47 -3.01 17.89
CA MET A 163 1.62 -4.10 17.37
C MET A 163 1.07 -4.96 18.50
N LYS A 164 1.90 -5.33 19.48
CA LYS A 164 1.48 -6.12 20.65
C LYS A 164 0.49 -5.36 21.56
N ILE A 165 0.69 -4.06 21.78
CA ILE A 165 -0.25 -3.21 22.55
C ILE A 165 -1.62 -3.16 21.87
N LEU A 166 -1.65 -3.17 20.53
CA LEU A 166 -2.88 -3.19 19.73
C LEU A 166 -3.54 -4.59 19.66
N GLY A 167 -2.95 -5.59 20.28
CA GLY A 167 -3.50 -6.94 20.36
C GLY A 167 -3.11 -7.87 19.22
N ALA A 168 -2.22 -7.44 18.31
CA ALA A 168 -1.73 -8.31 17.25
C ALA A 168 -0.73 -9.34 17.77
N ASN A 169 -0.80 -10.55 17.23
CA ASN A 169 0.19 -11.60 17.41
C ASN A 169 1.34 -11.39 16.39
N VAL A 170 2.53 -11.11 16.87
CA VAL A 170 3.73 -10.99 16.03
C VAL A 170 4.39 -12.35 15.92
N VAL A 171 4.31 -12.97 14.74
CA VAL A 171 4.87 -14.28 14.42
C VAL A 171 6.30 -14.09 13.92
N GLU A 172 7.25 -14.55 14.70
CA GLU A 172 8.67 -14.47 14.35
C GLU A 172 9.03 -15.48 13.25
N VAL A 173 9.71 -15.00 12.20
CA VAL A 173 10.21 -15.83 11.10
C VAL A 173 11.74 -15.86 11.16
N THR A 174 12.30 -17.07 11.28
CA THR A 174 13.74 -17.31 11.48
C THR A 174 14.43 -17.96 10.28
N GLU A 175 13.67 -18.39 9.28
CA GLU A 175 14.16 -19.04 8.08
C GLU A 175 14.94 -18.07 7.18
N GLY A 176 15.84 -18.60 6.37
CA GLY A 176 16.59 -17.87 5.35
C GLY A 176 17.38 -16.70 5.92
N LEU A 177 17.18 -15.50 5.39
CA LEU A 177 17.78 -14.26 5.88
C LEU A 177 17.00 -13.65 7.05
N ALA A 178 15.87 -14.24 7.43
CA ALA A 178 14.98 -13.76 8.48
C ALA A 178 14.59 -12.28 8.36
N THR A 179 14.23 -11.89 7.14
CA THR A 179 13.83 -10.53 6.74
C THR A 179 12.45 -10.51 6.07
N LEU A 180 12.09 -9.40 5.46
CA LEU A 180 10.77 -9.19 4.82
C LEU A 180 10.41 -10.30 3.82
N LYS A 181 11.34 -10.80 3.00
CA LYS A 181 11.04 -11.83 2.00
C LYS A 181 10.50 -13.10 2.65
N GLU A 182 11.20 -13.60 3.64
CA GLU A 182 10.81 -14.82 4.36
C GLU A 182 9.51 -14.61 5.15
N ALA A 183 9.28 -13.40 5.66
CA ALA A 183 8.02 -13.04 6.29
C ALA A 183 6.84 -13.10 5.32
N VAL A 184 7.02 -12.63 4.07
CA VAL A 184 6.00 -12.77 3.02
C VAL A 184 5.72 -14.23 2.72
N ASP A 185 6.75 -15.05 2.50
CA ASP A 185 6.59 -16.47 2.20
C ASP A 185 5.83 -17.21 3.32
N ALA A 186 6.16 -16.93 4.58
CA ALA A 186 5.49 -17.50 5.75
C ALA A 186 4.03 -17.03 5.88
N ALA A 187 3.75 -15.76 5.62
CA ALA A 187 2.39 -15.22 5.65
C ALA A 187 1.51 -15.82 4.55
N PHE A 188 2.04 -15.99 3.32
CA PHE A 188 1.32 -16.66 2.24
C PHE A 188 1.06 -18.13 2.55
N ALA A 189 2.02 -18.86 3.13
CA ALA A 189 1.83 -20.24 3.55
C ALA A 189 0.73 -20.37 4.62
N ALA A 190 0.69 -19.46 5.59
CA ALA A 190 -0.37 -19.41 6.59
C ALA A 190 -1.74 -19.07 5.96
N TYR A 191 -1.76 -18.10 5.04
CA TYR A 191 -2.99 -17.74 4.33
C TYR A 191 -3.53 -18.89 3.48
N SER A 192 -2.69 -19.61 2.75
CA SER A 192 -3.09 -20.80 1.97
C SER A 192 -3.80 -21.85 2.85
N ARG A 193 -3.33 -22.06 4.08
CA ARG A 193 -3.92 -22.98 5.03
C ARG A 193 -5.25 -22.49 5.62
N ASP A 194 -5.34 -21.20 5.94
CA ASP A 194 -6.38 -20.65 6.82
C ASP A 194 -7.35 -19.69 6.09
N TYR A 195 -7.30 -19.56 4.74
CA TYR A 195 -8.01 -18.55 3.94
C TYR A 195 -9.54 -18.50 4.16
N LYS A 196 -10.14 -19.61 4.61
CA LYS A 196 -11.59 -19.64 4.87
C LYS A 196 -12.01 -18.69 5.99
N ASP A 197 -11.20 -18.57 7.02
CA ASP A 197 -11.46 -17.71 8.19
C ASP A 197 -10.67 -16.41 8.19
N CYS A 198 -9.69 -16.24 7.29
CA CYS A 198 -8.84 -15.08 7.25
C CYS A 198 -8.77 -14.44 5.85
N ILE A 199 -8.26 -13.21 5.79
CA ILE A 199 -7.84 -12.52 4.58
C ILE A 199 -6.38 -12.08 4.72
N TYR A 200 -5.62 -12.21 3.65
CA TYR A 200 -4.28 -11.66 3.56
C TYR A 200 -4.36 -10.18 3.18
N CYS A 201 -3.79 -9.32 4.00
CA CYS A 201 -3.79 -7.87 3.83
C CYS A 201 -2.38 -7.43 3.44
N ILE A 202 -2.12 -7.35 2.15
CA ILE A 202 -0.78 -7.10 1.63
C ILE A 202 -0.32 -5.67 1.88
N GLY A 203 0.98 -5.50 2.18
CA GLY A 203 1.53 -4.22 2.60
C GLY A 203 1.79 -3.20 1.49
N SER A 204 1.62 -3.55 0.21
CA SER A 204 1.94 -2.63 -0.90
C SER A 204 1.21 -3.00 -2.20
N VAL A 205 1.51 -2.28 -3.31
CA VAL A 205 0.98 -2.58 -4.66
C VAL A 205 1.78 -3.70 -5.32
N VAL A 206 1.85 -4.83 -4.63
CA VAL A 206 2.58 -6.03 -4.99
C VAL A 206 1.69 -7.26 -4.81
N GLY A 207 2.19 -8.43 -5.20
CA GLY A 207 1.45 -9.69 -5.06
C GLY A 207 0.48 -9.95 -6.20
N PRO A 208 -0.21 -11.12 -6.19
CA PRO A 208 -1.14 -11.50 -7.24
C PRO A 208 -2.36 -10.57 -7.29
N HIS A 209 -2.96 -10.45 -8.48
CA HIS A 209 -4.27 -9.82 -8.59
C HIS A 209 -5.28 -10.48 -7.61
N PRO A 210 -6.11 -9.71 -6.86
CA PRO A 210 -6.43 -8.29 -7.04
C PRO A 210 -5.65 -7.32 -6.15
N PHE A 211 -4.65 -7.77 -5.40
CA PHE A 211 -3.98 -6.95 -4.39
C PHE A 211 -3.39 -5.63 -4.91
N PRO A 212 -2.64 -5.58 -6.02
CA PRO A 212 -2.09 -4.30 -6.50
C PRO A 212 -3.17 -3.27 -6.80
N MET A 213 -4.29 -3.71 -7.39
CA MET A 213 -5.43 -2.86 -7.68
C MET A 213 -6.11 -2.37 -6.40
N MET A 214 -6.37 -3.27 -5.44
CA MET A 214 -7.02 -2.94 -4.17
C MET A 214 -6.21 -1.90 -3.38
N VAL A 215 -4.91 -2.15 -3.23
CA VAL A 215 -4.03 -1.24 -2.50
C VAL A 215 -3.93 0.11 -3.19
N ARG A 216 -3.77 0.15 -4.54
CA ARG A 216 -3.82 1.38 -5.32
C ARG A 216 -5.10 2.17 -5.04
N ASP A 217 -6.25 1.53 -5.16
CA ASP A 217 -7.54 2.19 -5.05
C ASP A 217 -7.80 2.71 -3.62
N PHE A 218 -7.42 1.95 -2.60
CA PHE A 218 -7.51 2.43 -1.22
C PHE A 218 -6.52 3.55 -0.90
N GLN A 219 -5.35 3.56 -1.54
CA GLN A 219 -4.36 4.62 -1.38
C GLN A 219 -4.63 5.87 -2.22
N SER A 220 -5.44 5.77 -3.27
CA SER A 220 -5.72 6.89 -4.19
C SER A 220 -6.28 8.14 -3.50
N VAL A 221 -6.86 7.99 -2.32
CA VAL A 221 -7.33 9.09 -1.48
C VAL A 221 -6.25 10.15 -1.22
N VAL A 222 -4.99 9.75 -1.14
CA VAL A 222 -3.85 10.66 -0.90
C VAL A 222 -3.69 11.64 -2.05
N GLY A 223 -3.62 11.13 -3.27
CA GLY A 223 -3.44 11.95 -4.48
C GLY A 223 -4.68 12.78 -4.81
N ILE A 224 -5.88 12.21 -4.64
CA ILE A 224 -7.14 12.93 -4.86
C ILE A 224 -7.23 14.14 -3.92
N GLU A 225 -7.02 13.94 -2.63
CA GLU A 225 -6.99 15.04 -1.66
C GLU A 225 -5.87 16.05 -1.95
N ALA A 226 -4.66 15.56 -2.31
CA ALA A 226 -3.54 16.44 -2.61
C ALA A 226 -3.84 17.36 -3.78
N ARG A 227 -4.44 16.82 -4.86
CA ARG A 227 -4.82 17.60 -6.03
C ARG A 227 -5.83 18.68 -5.70
N GLU A 228 -6.92 18.31 -5.01
CA GLU A 228 -7.97 19.24 -4.62
C GLU A 228 -7.44 20.36 -3.71
N GLN A 229 -6.71 19.98 -2.65
CA GLN A 229 -6.13 20.92 -1.71
C GLN A 229 -5.10 21.86 -2.34
N PHE A 230 -4.26 21.34 -3.25
CA PHE A 230 -3.26 22.17 -3.92
C PHE A 230 -3.91 23.21 -4.84
N LEU A 231 -4.91 22.81 -5.62
CA LEU A 231 -5.72 23.72 -6.44
C LEU A 231 -6.43 24.78 -5.58
N GLU A 232 -6.98 24.40 -4.44
CA GLU A 232 -7.64 25.34 -3.51
C GLU A 232 -6.62 26.35 -2.93
N MET A 233 -5.40 25.90 -2.62
CA MET A 233 -4.36 26.75 -2.01
C MET A 233 -3.69 27.70 -3.00
N THR A 234 -3.45 27.27 -4.24
CA THR A 234 -2.59 27.98 -5.20
C THR A 234 -3.35 28.51 -6.42
N GLY A 235 -4.52 27.95 -6.73
CA GLY A 235 -5.29 28.25 -7.94
C GLY A 235 -4.85 27.47 -9.18
N GLU A 236 -3.79 26.67 -9.11
CA GLU A 236 -3.21 25.93 -10.24
C GLU A 236 -2.71 24.54 -9.82
N LEU A 237 -2.38 23.68 -10.79
CA LEU A 237 -1.76 22.39 -10.53
C LEU A 237 -0.26 22.55 -10.22
N PRO A 238 0.36 21.61 -9.48
CA PRO A 238 1.82 21.64 -9.32
C PRO A 238 2.52 21.32 -10.64
N ASP A 239 3.73 21.87 -10.85
CA ASP A 239 4.57 21.48 -11.98
C ASP A 239 4.99 20.01 -11.89
N ALA A 240 5.24 19.54 -10.68
CA ALA A 240 5.71 18.17 -10.45
C ALA A 240 5.19 17.58 -9.14
N VAL A 241 5.02 16.26 -9.13
CA VAL A 241 4.71 15.45 -7.96
C VAL A 241 5.80 14.43 -7.75
N VAL A 242 6.35 14.39 -6.53
CA VAL A 242 7.46 13.50 -6.16
C VAL A 242 7.02 12.57 -5.03
N ALA A 243 7.30 11.27 -5.15
CA ALA A 243 7.04 10.31 -4.10
C ALA A 243 8.14 9.24 -4.02
N CYS A 244 8.47 8.80 -2.80
CA CYS A 244 9.38 7.67 -2.60
C CYS A 244 8.70 6.36 -2.99
N VAL A 245 9.49 5.47 -3.60
CA VAL A 245 9.08 4.15 -4.07
C VAL A 245 9.85 3.08 -3.30
N GLY A 246 9.09 2.30 -2.51
CA GLY A 246 9.52 1.00 -2.00
C GLY A 246 8.74 -0.07 -2.74
N GLY A 247 7.75 -0.71 -2.12
CA GLY A 247 6.77 -1.55 -2.83
C GLY A 247 5.73 -0.78 -3.65
N GLY A 248 5.78 0.54 -3.70
CA GLY A 248 5.00 1.39 -4.60
C GLY A 248 3.69 1.96 -4.03
N SER A 249 3.20 1.54 -2.87
CA SER A 249 1.89 1.99 -2.36
C SER A 249 1.81 3.49 -2.10
N ASN A 250 2.89 4.10 -1.59
CA ASN A 250 2.99 5.53 -1.39
C ASN A 250 2.91 6.30 -2.72
N ALA A 251 3.74 5.90 -3.68
CA ALA A 251 3.80 6.52 -5.00
C ALA A 251 2.48 6.38 -5.76
N MET A 252 1.93 5.16 -5.85
CA MET A 252 0.65 4.91 -6.53
C MET A 252 -0.50 5.67 -5.88
N GLY A 253 -0.51 5.77 -4.55
CA GLY A 253 -1.51 6.57 -3.85
C GLY A 253 -1.46 8.04 -4.25
N MET A 254 -0.27 8.64 -4.26
CA MET A 254 -0.06 10.03 -4.62
C MET A 254 -0.29 10.28 -6.11
N PHE A 255 0.31 9.47 -6.98
CA PHE A 255 0.26 9.65 -8.43
C PHE A 255 -1.15 9.45 -9.00
N SER A 256 -1.98 8.62 -8.37
CA SER A 256 -3.36 8.38 -8.79
C SER A 256 -4.21 9.65 -8.92
N GLY A 257 -3.88 10.70 -8.18
CA GLY A 257 -4.59 11.98 -8.27
C GLY A 257 -4.20 12.84 -9.48
N PHE A 258 -3.06 12.53 -10.13
CA PHE A 258 -2.44 13.39 -11.15
C PHE A 258 -2.20 12.71 -12.50
N LEU A 259 -2.58 11.44 -12.66
CA LEU A 259 -2.29 10.66 -13.88
C LEU A 259 -2.90 11.25 -15.16
N ASN A 260 -3.96 12.04 -15.05
CA ASN A 260 -4.63 12.66 -16.20
C ASN A 260 -4.30 14.16 -16.33
N ASP A 261 -3.43 14.69 -15.49
CA ASP A 261 -3.04 16.09 -15.50
C ASP A 261 -1.69 16.29 -16.20
N PRO A 262 -1.39 17.48 -16.72
CA PRO A 262 -0.10 17.82 -17.31
C PRO A 262 0.94 18.13 -16.20
N VAL A 263 1.16 17.16 -15.32
CA VAL A 263 2.04 17.24 -14.14
C VAL A 263 3.16 16.24 -14.30
N ASP A 264 4.40 16.64 -14.08
CA ASP A 264 5.54 15.74 -14.08
C ASP A 264 5.50 14.83 -12.85
N ILE A 265 5.74 13.52 -13.04
CA ILE A 265 5.66 12.51 -11.98
C ILE A 265 7.03 11.88 -11.78
N TYR A 266 7.55 11.99 -10.55
CA TYR A 266 8.87 11.45 -10.18
C TYR A 266 8.76 10.45 -9.04
N GLY A 267 9.14 9.18 -9.32
CA GLY A 267 9.37 8.16 -8.32
C GLY A 267 10.83 8.14 -7.85
N VAL A 268 11.06 8.13 -6.55
CA VAL A 268 12.43 8.13 -5.98
C VAL A 268 12.65 6.82 -5.24
N GLU A 269 13.60 6.02 -5.73
CA GLU A 269 14.00 4.74 -5.14
C GLU A 269 15.28 4.86 -4.30
N PRO A 270 15.45 4.03 -3.26
CA PRO A 270 16.67 4.05 -2.45
C PRO A 270 17.84 3.36 -3.17
N LEU A 271 18.85 4.14 -3.53
CA LEU A 271 20.08 3.63 -4.16
C LEU A 271 20.98 2.86 -3.17
N GLY A 272 20.79 3.06 -1.86
CA GLY A 272 21.59 2.36 -0.84
C GLY A 272 23.08 2.69 -0.93
N ARG A 273 23.93 1.67 -1.06
CA ARG A 273 25.39 1.83 -1.19
C ARG A 273 25.84 2.00 -2.64
N GLY A 274 24.99 1.69 -3.62
CA GLY A 274 25.31 1.79 -5.04
C GLY A 274 24.45 0.90 -5.91
N PRO A 275 24.66 0.88 -7.25
CA PRO A 275 23.80 0.17 -8.20
C PRO A 275 24.06 -1.33 -8.28
N ALA A 276 25.01 -1.89 -7.54
CA ALA A 276 25.32 -3.31 -7.57
C ALA A 276 24.24 -4.14 -6.86
N LEU A 277 24.01 -5.36 -7.35
CA LEU A 277 23.03 -6.28 -6.77
C LEU A 277 23.36 -6.54 -5.28
N GLY A 278 22.36 -6.33 -4.41
CA GLY A 278 22.51 -6.43 -2.96
C GLY A 278 22.90 -5.11 -2.27
N ASP A 279 23.19 -4.05 -3.02
CA ASP A 279 23.55 -2.73 -2.47
C ASP A 279 22.39 -1.73 -2.48
N HIS A 280 21.35 -1.96 -3.29
CA HIS A 280 20.22 -1.05 -3.46
C HIS A 280 18.87 -1.74 -3.24
N ALA A 281 17.82 -0.92 -3.12
CA ALA A 281 16.42 -1.31 -3.24
C ALA A 281 15.71 -0.54 -4.38
N ALA A 282 16.47 -0.11 -5.39
CA ALA A 282 16.01 0.59 -6.58
C ALA A 282 15.64 -0.43 -7.67
N SER A 283 14.56 -1.19 -7.45
CA SER A 283 14.17 -2.33 -8.28
C SER A 283 13.73 -1.93 -9.68
N LEU A 284 13.11 -0.76 -9.84
CA LEU A 284 12.67 -0.26 -11.16
C LEU A 284 13.85 0.22 -12.00
N SER A 285 14.87 0.81 -11.35
CA SER A 285 16.02 1.39 -12.03
C SER A 285 17.13 0.37 -12.34
N TYR A 286 17.36 -0.59 -11.43
CA TYR A 286 18.51 -1.51 -11.48
C TYR A 286 18.13 -2.98 -11.25
N GLY A 287 16.85 -3.31 -11.08
CA GLY A 287 16.37 -4.67 -10.95
C GLY A 287 16.23 -5.39 -12.30
N SER A 288 15.83 -6.64 -12.26
CA SER A 288 15.50 -7.46 -13.42
C SER A 288 14.03 -7.88 -13.39
N GLU A 289 13.44 -8.10 -14.57
CA GLU A 289 12.09 -8.64 -14.69
C GLU A 289 12.05 -10.09 -14.19
N GLY A 290 10.97 -10.46 -13.50
CA GLY A 290 10.75 -11.80 -12.99
C GLY A 290 9.48 -11.90 -12.16
N VAL A 291 9.06 -13.10 -11.85
CA VAL A 291 7.92 -13.35 -10.94
C VAL A 291 8.39 -13.22 -9.51
N MET A 292 7.71 -12.40 -8.73
CA MET A 292 7.97 -12.20 -7.30
C MET A 292 6.65 -12.14 -6.53
N HIS A 293 6.50 -13.00 -5.51
CA HIS A 293 5.30 -13.05 -4.65
C HIS A 293 3.99 -13.18 -5.44
N GLY A 294 3.99 -13.88 -6.58
CA GLY A 294 2.79 -14.20 -7.36
C GLY A 294 2.37 -13.17 -8.42
N PHE A 295 3.26 -12.24 -8.80
CA PHE A 295 2.98 -11.24 -9.85
C PHE A 295 4.18 -10.98 -10.76
#